data_44da16bf641ddbe2d4e524c51655743c
#
_entry.id   44da16bf641ddbe2d4e524c51655743c
#
_cell.length_a   1.000
_cell.length_b   1.000
_cell.length_c   1.000
_cell.angle_alpha   90.00
_cell.angle_beta   90.00
_cell.angle_gamma   90.00
#
_symmetry.space_group_name_H-M   'P 1'
#
loop_
_entity.id
_entity.type
_entity.pdbx_description
1 polymer ?
#
loop_
_entity_poly.entity_id
_entity_poly.type
_entity_poly.pdbx_seq_one_letter_code
_entity_poly.pdbx_strand_id
1 'polypeptide(L)'
;MASENQWAYDIESLVYSVVKAKKENSLKTKYPNIKFTQDEESDSTAKFPTVLIQSMEPTEKNSDLEKKKIYTVRFTTQVTVTTNAKRTDALRVAQELAQQYRDLLFDISPLPFVRKSGKIWTAIFRASRTFDWNDKL
;
A
#
# COMPACT_ATOMS: atom_id res chain seq x y z
N MET A 1 -18.31 -1.08 -21.78
CA MET A 1 -17.20 -0.22 -22.20
C MET A 1 -16.71 0.58 -20.99
N ALA A 2 -15.40 0.57 -20.75
CA ALA A 2 -14.85 1.37 -19.66
C ALA A 2 -15.00 2.86 -19.94
N SER A 3 -15.29 3.66 -18.91
CA SER A 3 -15.36 5.11 -19.04
C SER A 3 -13.95 5.69 -19.22
N GLU A 4 -13.89 6.94 -19.70
CA GLU A 4 -12.62 7.66 -19.81
C GLU A 4 -11.91 7.80 -18.46
N ASN A 5 -12.64 7.72 -17.35
CA ASN A 5 -12.11 7.87 -16.00
C ASN A 5 -11.79 6.54 -15.33
N GLN A 6 -11.95 5.43 -16.03
CA GLN A 6 -11.75 4.10 -15.43
C GLN A 6 -10.34 3.93 -14.85
N TRP A 7 -9.34 4.51 -15.51
CA TRP A 7 -7.97 4.47 -15.02
C TRP A 7 -7.84 5.02 -13.59
N ALA A 8 -8.58 6.09 -13.29
CA ALA A 8 -8.55 6.71 -11.96
C ALA A 8 -9.19 5.80 -10.90
N TYR A 9 -10.26 5.12 -11.27
CA TYR A 9 -10.96 4.22 -10.35
C TYR A 9 -10.20 2.92 -10.13
N ASP A 10 -9.34 2.53 -11.07
CA ASP A 10 -8.58 1.29 -11.00
C ASP A 10 -7.22 1.42 -10.28
N ILE A 11 -6.80 2.63 -9.93
CA ILE A 11 -5.47 2.87 -9.35
C ILE A 11 -5.24 1.99 -8.11
N GLU A 12 -6.22 1.93 -7.21
CA GLU A 12 -6.08 1.18 -5.95
C GLU A 12 -5.76 -0.29 -6.21
N SER A 13 -6.58 -0.97 -6.99
CA SER A 13 -6.39 -2.40 -7.24
C SER A 13 -5.12 -2.66 -8.05
N LEU A 14 -4.79 -1.76 -8.97
CA LEU A 14 -3.59 -1.91 -9.81
C LEU A 14 -2.32 -1.77 -8.97
N VAL A 15 -2.23 -0.74 -8.12
CA VAL A 15 -1.08 -0.54 -7.25
C VAL A 15 -0.92 -1.71 -6.28
N TYR A 16 -2.01 -2.13 -5.64
CA TYR A 16 -1.98 -3.28 -4.74
C TYR A 16 -1.46 -4.53 -5.45
N SER A 17 -1.97 -4.82 -6.63
CA SER A 17 -1.57 -6.01 -7.39
C SER A 17 -0.09 -5.99 -7.76
N VAL A 18 0.43 -4.84 -8.18
CA VAL A 18 1.85 -4.69 -8.55
C VAL A 18 2.75 -4.89 -7.35
N VAL A 19 2.44 -4.25 -6.23
CA VAL A 19 3.25 -4.35 -5.00
C VAL A 19 3.24 -5.78 -4.48
N LYS A 20 2.07 -6.41 -4.42
CA LYS A 20 1.93 -7.78 -3.97
C LYS A 20 2.71 -8.75 -4.88
N ALA A 21 2.55 -8.62 -6.18
CA ALA A 21 3.22 -9.50 -7.14
C ALA A 21 4.75 -9.43 -7.02
N LYS A 22 5.30 -8.24 -6.75
CA LYS A 22 6.75 -8.06 -6.66
C LYS A 22 7.33 -8.46 -5.32
N LYS A 23 6.59 -8.33 -4.24
CA LYS A 23 7.15 -8.52 -2.89
C LYS A 23 6.66 -9.76 -2.16
N GLU A 24 5.51 -10.30 -2.51
CA GLU A 24 4.97 -11.45 -1.78
C GLU A 24 5.93 -12.63 -1.77
N ASN A 25 6.43 -13.04 -2.94
CA ASN A 25 7.31 -14.21 -3.03
C ASN A 25 8.65 -14.01 -2.33
N SER A 26 9.25 -12.82 -2.48
CA SER A 26 10.54 -12.54 -1.85
C SER A 26 10.43 -12.48 -0.32
N LEU A 27 9.34 -11.94 0.19
CA LEU A 27 9.09 -11.87 1.63
C LEU A 27 8.71 -13.23 2.21
N LYS A 28 8.02 -14.07 1.46
CA LYS A 28 7.68 -15.43 1.90
C LYS A 28 8.90 -16.30 2.13
N THR A 29 10.01 -16.03 1.45
CA THR A 29 11.26 -16.75 1.66
C THR A 29 11.77 -16.56 3.08
N LYS A 30 11.66 -15.33 3.62
CA LYS A 30 12.09 -15.00 4.99
C LYS A 30 10.97 -15.18 6.02
N TYR A 31 9.74 -14.97 5.60
CA TYR A 31 8.55 -15.00 6.45
C TYR A 31 7.48 -15.88 5.82
N PRO A 32 7.56 -17.21 5.99
CA PRO A 32 6.68 -18.14 5.27
C PRO A 32 5.18 -17.94 5.50
N ASN A 33 4.83 -17.36 6.65
CA ASN A 33 3.42 -17.14 7.02
C ASN A 33 2.92 -15.73 6.71
N ILE A 34 3.71 -14.93 5.98
CA ILE A 34 3.31 -13.57 5.68
C ILE A 34 2.01 -13.54 4.88
N LYS A 35 1.13 -12.63 5.22
CA LYS A 35 -0.16 -12.46 4.56
C LYS A 35 -0.36 -11.01 4.14
N PHE A 36 -0.74 -10.82 2.89
CA PHE A 36 -1.11 -9.50 2.36
C PHE A 36 -2.63 -9.39 2.31
N THR A 37 -3.18 -8.27 2.76
CA THR A 37 -4.61 -8.04 2.75
C THR A 37 -4.92 -6.55 2.53
N GLN A 38 -6.09 -6.28 1.98
CA GLN A 38 -6.64 -4.93 1.87
C GLN A 38 -7.71 -4.67 2.92
N ASP A 39 -8.15 -5.72 3.60
CA ASP A 39 -9.22 -5.63 4.59
C ASP A 39 -8.68 -5.82 5.99
N GLU A 40 -9.17 -5.01 6.92
CA GLU A 40 -8.88 -5.20 8.31
C GLU A 40 -9.57 -6.48 8.79
N GLU A 41 -8.77 -7.41 9.32
CA GLU A 41 -9.29 -8.70 9.76
C GLU A 41 -9.46 -8.75 11.27
N SER A 42 -10.59 -9.28 11.71
CA SER A 42 -10.87 -9.59 13.11
C SER A 42 -10.68 -11.07 13.41
N ASP A 43 -9.98 -11.79 12.55
CA ASP A 43 -9.81 -13.24 12.67
C ASP A 43 -8.84 -13.57 13.80
N SER A 44 -9.25 -14.47 14.68
CA SER A 44 -8.42 -14.97 15.77
C SER A 44 -7.24 -15.85 15.28
N THR A 45 -7.28 -16.30 14.03
CA THR A 45 -6.21 -17.09 13.42
C THR A 45 -5.26 -16.23 12.60
N ALA A 46 -5.08 -14.98 12.98
CA ALA A 46 -4.21 -14.06 12.25
C ALA A 46 -2.83 -14.66 11.99
N LYS A 47 -2.37 -14.55 10.75
CA LYS A 47 -1.04 -14.98 10.36
C LYS A 47 -0.08 -13.81 10.52
N PHE A 48 1.12 -14.07 11.01
CA PHE A 48 2.13 -13.04 11.18
C PHE A 48 3.37 -13.37 10.37
N PRO A 49 4.01 -12.38 9.75
CA PRO A 49 3.58 -10.98 9.67
C PRO A 49 2.33 -10.80 8.79
N THR A 50 1.50 -9.85 9.16
CA THR A 50 0.35 -9.43 8.34
C THR A 50 0.64 -8.07 7.74
N VAL A 51 0.45 -7.93 6.43
CA VAL A 51 0.61 -6.67 5.71
C VAL A 51 -0.77 -6.20 5.29
N LEU A 52 -1.22 -5.11 5.91
CA LEU A 52 -2.50 -4.47 5.58
C LEU A 52 -2.22 -3.23 4.74
N ILE A 53 -2.76 -3.20 3.54
CA ILE A 53 -2.60 -2.09 2.60
C ILE A 53 -3.97 -1.43 2.41
N GLN A 54 -4.10 -0.22 2.93
CA GLN A 54 -5.36 0.53 2.89
C GLN A 54 -5.21 1.77 2.04
N SER A 55 -6.15 1.98 1.12
CA SER A 55 -6.19 3.21 0.35
C SER A 55 -6.85 4.30 1.17
N MET A 56 -6.25 5.48 1.15
CA MET A 56 -6.90 6.69 1.64
C MET A 56 -7.66 7.30 0.47
N GLU A 57 -8.59 8.20 0.74
CA GLU A 57 -9.42 8.80 -0.30
C GLU A 57 -8.57 9.43 -1.40
N PRO A 58 -8.68 8.95 -2.66
CA PRO A 58 -8.00 9.59 -3.77
C PRO A 58 -8.55 10.99 -4.00
N THR A 59 -7.68 11.93 -4.33
CA THR A 59 -8.06 13.32 -4.56
C THR A 59 -7.83 13.69 -6.01
N GLU A 60 -8.88 14.12 -6.70
CA GLU A 60 -8.77 14.67 -8.02
C GLU A 60 -8.06 16.02 -7.97
N LYS A 61 -7.05 16.20 -8.82
CA LYS A 61 -6.27 17.45 -8.85
C LYS A 61 -6.65 18.35 -10.01
N ASN A 62 -6.85 17.77 -11.19
CA ASN A 62 -7.21 18.50 -12.38
C ASN A 62 -8.34 17.78 -13.12
N SER A 63 -9.30 18.54 -13.58
CA SER A 63 -10.39 18.06 -14.42
C SER A 63 -10.66 19.07 -15.53
N ASP A 64 -11.50 18.70 -16.49
CA ASP A 64 -11.93 19.64 -17.51
C ASP A 64 -12.94 20.67 -16.91
N LEU A 65 -13.29 21.68 -17.71
CA LEU A 65 -14.20 22.74 -17.25
C LEU A 65 -15.58 22.19 -16.87
N GLU A 66 -16.00 21.11 -17.48
CA GLU A 66 -17.28 20.45 -17.19
C GLU A 66 -17.14 19.41 -16.07
N LYS A 67 -15.92 19.15 -15.60
CA LYS A 67 -15.59 18.19 -14.56
C LYS A 67 -16.02 16.75 -14.88
N LYS A 68 -16.08 16.43 -16.16
CA LYS A 68 -16.43 15.08 -16.61
C LYS A 68 -15.24 14.17 -16.78
N LYS A 69 -14.06 14.74 -17.08
CA LYS A 69 -12.84 13.98 -17.32
C LYS A 69 -11.83 14.25 -16.22
N ILE A 70 -11.30 13.17 -15.64
CA ILE A 70 -10.25 13.25 -14.63
C ILE A 70 -8.90 13.21 -15.32
N TYR A 71 -8.06 14.21 -15.12
CA TYR A 71 -6.72 14.28 -15.70
C TYR A 71 -5.63 13.86 -14.71
N THR A 72 -5.81 14.13 -13.43
CA THR A 72 -4.78 13.93 -12.43
C THR A 72 -5.42 13.53 -11.10
N VAL A 73 -4.85 12.49 -10.46
CA VAL A 73 -5.32 11.98 -9.17
C VAL A 73 -4.14 11.86 -8.21
N ARG A 74 -4.29 12.37 -7.00
CA ARG A 74 -3.35 12.10 -5.89
C ARG A 74 -3.83 10.88 -5.14
N PHE A 75 -3.04 9.82 -5.17
CA PHE A 75 -3.35 8.55 -4.51
C PHE A 75 -2.43 8.36 -3.31
N THR A 76 -3.00 8.05 -2.15
CA THR A 76 -2.27 7.77 -0.92
C THR A 76 -2.69 6.42 -0.38
N THR A 77 -1.72 5.62 0.01
CA THR A 77 -1.96 4.34 0.66
C THR A 77 -1.25 4.30 2.00
N GLN A 78 -1.85 3.61 2.97
CA GLN A 78 -1.22 3.34 4.26
C GLN A 78 -0.91 1.86 4.36
N VAL A 79 0.32 1.54 4.70
CA VAL A 79 0.78 0.18 4.85
C VAL A 79 1.05 -0.08 6.33
N THR A 80 0.41 -1.10 6.88
CA THR A 80 0.56 -1.51 8.27
C THR A 80 1.06 -2.94 8.31
N VAL A 81 2.24 -3.15 8.90
CA VAL A 81 2.84 -4.48 9.09
C VAL A 81 2.75 -4.85 10.55
N THR A 82 2.12 -5.98 10.83
CA THR A 82 1.89 -6.44 12.20
C THR A 82 2.56 -7.79 12.43
N THR A 83 3.26 -7.95 13.54
CA THR A 83 3.87 -9.22 13.93
C THR A 83 3.88 -9.37 15.44
N ASN A 84 3.84 -10.61 15.91
CA ASN A 84 4.00 -10.95 17.32
C ASN A 84 5.40 -11.47 17.65
N ALA A 85 6.30 -11.50 16.67
CA ALA A 85 7.64 -12.05 16.83
C ALA A 85 8.65 -10.98 17.31
N LYS A 86 9.25 -10.24 16.37
CA LYS A 86 10.31 -9.29 16.70
C LYS A 86 10.01 -7.92 16.11
N ARG A 87 10.39 -6.87 16.83
CA ARG A 87 10.29 -5.49 16.35
C ARG A 87 10.99 -5.34 14.99
N THR A 88 12.18 -5.93 14.86
CA THR A 88 12.96 -5.82 13.62
C THR A 88 12.29 -6.46 12.43
N ASP A 89 11.50 -7.51 12.63
CA ASP A 89 10.78 -8.17 11.54
C ASP A 89 9.72 -7.24 10.95
N ALA A 90 8.92 -6.61 11.80
CA ALA A 90 7.92 -5.65 11.34
C ALA A 90 8.58 -4.48 10.58
N LEU A 91 9.66 -3.95 11.15
CA LEU A 91 10.36 -2.81 10.56
C LEU A 91 10.98 -3.17 9.22
N ARG A 92 11.63 -4.32 9.10
CA ARG A 92 12.26 -4.75 7.85
C ARG A 92 11.25 -4.98 6.73
N VAL A 93 10.14 -5.63 7.04
CA VAL A 93 9.08 -5.83 6.05
C VAL A 93 8.54 -4.48 5.59
N ALA A 94 8.28 -3.56 6.52
CA ALA A 94 7.82 -2.22 6.17
C ALA A 94 8.84 -1.47 5.31
N GLN A 95 10.13 -1.57 5.63
CA GLN A 95 11.18 -0.90 4.85
C GLN A 95 11.29 -1.45 3.42
N GLU A 96 11.19 -2.77 3.26
CA GLU A 96 11.22 -3.37 1.93
C GLU A 96 10.01 -2.94 1.09
N LEU A 97 8.83 -2.88 1.71
CA LEU A 97 7.64 -2.40 1.02
C LEU A 97 7.74 -0.91 0.69
N ALA A 98 8.25 -0.11 1.61
CA ALA A 98 8.46 1.32 1.34
C ALA A 98 9.40 1.53 0.15
N GLN A 99 10.47 0.74 0.06
CA GLN A 99 11.37 0.82 -1.09
C GLN A 99 10.67 0.42 -2.39
N GLN A 100 9.79 -0.58 -2.35
CA GLN A 100 9.00 -0.94 -3.54
C GLN A 100 8.10 0.21 -4.00
N TYR A 101 7.48 0.92 -3.06
CA TYR A 101 6.70 2.10 -3.42
C TYR A 101 7.58 3.22 -3.99
N ARG A 102 8.78 3.41 -3.45
CA ARG A 102 9.73 4.38 -4.03
C ARG A 102 10.12 4.01 -5.46
N ASP A 103 10.31 2.73 -5.72
CA ASP A 103 10.62 2.24 -7.06
C ASP A 103 9.47 2.51 -8.03
N LEU A 104 8.25 2.61 -7.52
CA LEU A 104 7.05 2.99 -8.27
C LEU A 104 6.82 4.51 -8.25
N LEU A 105 7.81 5.29 -7.85
CA LEU A 105 7.80 6.76 -7.84
C LEU A 105 6.84 7.38 -6.82
N PHE A 106 6.59 6.67 -5.73
CA PHE A 106 5.81 7.21 -4.60
C PHE A 106 6.71 7.98 -3.64
N ASP A 107 6.16 9.02 -3.05
CA ASP A 107 6.75 9.71 -1.90
C ASP A 107 6.36 8.98 -0.63
N ILE A 108 7.30 8.83 0.30
CA ILE A 108 7.06 8.15 1.57
C ILE A 108 7.06 9.16 2.71
N SER A 109 5.92 9.31 3.37
CA SER A 109 5.77 10.21 4.51
C SER A 109 4.53 9.82 5.34
N PRO A 110 4.67 9.42 6.61
CA PRO A 110 5.94 9.25 7.32
C PRO A 110 6.73 8.04 6.84
N LEU A 111 8.02 8.02 7.15
CA LEU A 111 8.87 6.85 6.95
C LEU A 111 8.41 5.72 7.89
N PRO A 112 8.74 4.46 7.58
CA PRO A 112 8.35 3.35 8.44
C PRO A 112 8.79 3.57 9.88
N PHE A 113 7.85 3.43 10.81
CA PHE A 113 8.11 3.51 12.25
C PHE A 113 7.33 2.43 12.97
N VAL A 114 7.81 2.00 14.13
CA VAL A 114 7.28 0.87 14.86
C VAL A 114 6.66 1.32 16.17
N ARG A 115 5.48 0.77 16.46
CA ARG A 115 4.81 0.91 17.75
C ARG A 115 4.56 -0.47 18.34
N LYS A 116 4.54 -0.54 19.66
CA LYS A 116 4.20 -1.77 20.38
C LYS A 116 2.87 -1.62 21.08
N SER A 117 2.02 -2.64 20.94
CA SER A 117 0.76 -2.72 21.68
C SER A 117 0.63 -4.14 22.22
N GLY A 118 0.75 -4.29 23.54
CA GLY A 118 0.77 -5.60 24.15
C GLY A 118 1.95 -6.44 23.64
N LYS A 119 1.66 -7.57 23.03
CA LYS A 119 2.67 -8.46 22.44
C LYS A 119 2.85 -8.25 20.94
N ILE A 120 2.19 -7.24 20.38
CA ILE A 120 2.17 -7.01 18.95
C ILE A 120 3.03 -5.80 18.60
N TRP A 121 3.91 -5.98 17.59
CA TRP A 121 4.68 -4.91 16.99
C TRP A 121 4.01 -4.49 15.68
N THR A 122 3.80 -3.20 15.51
CA THR A 122 3.15 -2.65 14.31
C THR A 122 4.05 -1.59 13.69
N ALA A 123 4.39 -1.79 12.42
CA ALA A 123 5.14 -0.82 11.62
C ALA A 123 4.21 -0.18 10.61
N ILE A 124 4.22 1.14 10.51
CA ILE A 124 3.31 1.90 9.66
C ILE A 124 4.10 2.88 8.81
N PHE A 125 3.70 3.04 7.55
CA PHE A 125 4.14 4.14 6.71
C PHE A 125 3.03 4.51 5.72
N ARG A 126 3.18 5.67 5.08
CA ARG A 126 2.29 6.12 4.03
C ARG A 126 3.06 6.43 2.77
N ALA A 127 2.46 6.09 1.63
CA ALA A 127 3.03 6.34 0.32
C ALA A 127 2.02 7.11 -0.52
N SER A 128 2.48 8.12 -1.23
CA SER A 128 1.61 8.97 -2.06
C SER A 128 2.25 9.20 -3.42
N ARG A 129 1.43 9.20 -4.46
CA ARG A 129 1.86 9.54 -5.81
C ARG A 129 0.73 10.24 -6.56
N THR A 130 1.10 11.23 -7.36
CA THR A 130 0.16 11.86 -8.28
C THR A 130 0.23 11.15 -9.62
N PHE A 131 -0.92 10.67 -10.10
CA PHE A 131 -1.04 9.97 -11.38
C PHE A 131 -1.74 10.85 -12.39
N ASP A 132 -1.19 10.90 -13.60
CA ASP A 132 -1.83 11.52 -14.75
C ASP A 132 -2.54 10.45 -15.57
N TRP A 133 -3.50 10.86 -16.39
CA TRP A 133 -4.35 9.95 -17.17
C TRP A 133 -3.56 9.02 -18.11
N ASN A 134 -2.34 9.40 -18.48
CA ASN A 134 -1.49 8.59 -19.37
C ASN A 134 -0.30 7.95 -18.67
N ASP A 135 -0.24 7.98 -17.34
CA ASP A 135 0.83 7.34 -16.58
C ASP A 135 0.70 5.81 -16.60
N LYS A 136 1.84 5.15 -16.47
CA LYS A 136 1.94 3.70 -16.35
C LYS A 136 2.74 3.35 -15.09
N LEU A 137 2.42 2.20 -14.54
CA LEU A 137 3.18 1.64 -13.42
C LEU A 137 4.32 0.77 -13.92
#